data_ef2af8554f80a20493af19c89639e554
#
_entry.id   ef2af8554f80a20493af19c89639e554
#
_cell.length_a   1.000
_cell.length_b   1.000
_cell.length_c   1.000
_cell.angle_alpha   90.00
_cell.angle_beta   90.00
_cell.angle_gamma   90.00
#
_symmetry.space_group_name_H-M   'P 1'
#
loop_
_entity.id
_entity.type
_entity.pdbx_description
1 polymer ?
#
loop_
_entity_poly.entity_id
_entity_poly.type
_entity_poly.pdbx_seq_one_letter_code
_entity_poly.pdbx_strand_id
1 'polypeptide(L)'
;MSVNTVLNYSPNFSSNKRTFKQIKFIIFHYTGMKSESAAIKRLTEIKSEVSSHYLIKKNGEINSLVPDLYIAWHAGISFWKGIKFLNKYSIG
;
A
#
# COMPACT_ATOMS: atom_id res chain seq x y z
N MET A 1 -17.82 -12.61 -11.12
CA MET A 1 -17.31 -12.91 -9.76
C MET A 1 -17.01 -11.61 -9.04
N SER A 2 -17.59 -11.44 -7.87
CA SER A 2 -17.30 -10.25 -7.07
C SER A 2 -16.10 -10.50 -6.16
N VAL A 3 -15.25 -9.48 -6.01
CA VAL A 3 -14.15 -9.50 -5.08
C VAL A 3 -14.57 -8.74 -3.83
N ASN A 4 -14.49 -9.38 -2.67
CA ASN A 4 -14.80 -8.72 -1.41
C ASN A 4 -13.67 -7.77 -1.03
N THR A 5 -13.97 -6.47 -1.03
CA THR A 5 -13.03 -5.45 -0.62
C THR A 5 -13.54 -4.78 0.65
N VAL A 6 -12.71 -4.76 1.67
CA VAL A 6 -12.98 -4.10 2.95
C VAL A 6 -12.17 -2.81 3.01
N LEU A 7 -12.79 -1.72 3.44
CA LEU A 7 -12.12 -0.42 3.55
C LEU A 7 -11.57 -0.24 4.96
N ASN A 8 -10.24 -0.10 5.06
CA ASN A 8 -9.53 0.18 6.31
C ASN A 8 -8.47 1.25 6.04
N TYR A 9 -8.91 2.47 5.80
CA TYR A 9 -8.00 3.52 5.35
C TYR A 9 -6.90 3.86 6.35
N SER A 10 -5.68 3.93 5.81
CA SER A 10 -4.49 4.36 6.52
C SER A 10 -4.32 5.88 6.39
N PRO A 11 -3.86 6.58 7.44
CA PRO A 11 -3.47 7.98 7.33
C PRO A 11 -2.10 8.18 6.67
N ASN A 12 -1.35 7.11 6.44
CA ASN A 12 0.04 7.16 6.00
C ASN A 12 0.13 7.22 4.48
N PHE A 13 -0.18 8.36 3.91
CA PHE A 13 -0.07 8.58 2.47
C PHE A 13 0.29 10.04 2.18
N SER A 14 0.89 10.27 1.02
CA SER A 14 1.22 11.61 0.57
C SER A 14 -0.03 12.32 0.06
N SER A 15 -0.19 13.60 0.41
CA SER A 15 -1.39 14.39 0.07
C SER A 15 -1.51 14.71 -1.42
N ASN A 16 -0.41 14.69 -2.17
CA ASN A 16 -0.42 14.93 -3.61
C ASN A 16 -0.92 13.70 -4.35
N LYS A 17 -1.97 13.88 -5.15
CA LYS A 17 -2.47 12.82 -6.02
C LYS A 17 -1.56 12.61 -7.22
N ARG A 18 -1.63 11.41 -7.77
CA ARG A 18 -0.95 11.03 -9.01
C ARG A 18 -1.99 10.60 -10.04
N THR A 19 -1.57 10.51 -11.31
CA THR A 19 -2.42 10.00 -12.37
C THR A 19 -2.19 8.50 -12.57
N PHE A 20 -3.13 7.79 -13.18
CA PHE A 20 -2.95 6.38 -13.52
C PHE A 20 -1.75 6.16 -14.43
N LYS A 21 -1.43 7.11 -15.29
CA LYS A 21 -0.27 7.02 -16.18
C LYS A 21 1.06 6.98 -15.44
N GLN A 22 1.10 7.50 -14.22
CA GLN A 22 2.31 7.50 -13.39
C GLN A 22 2.49 6.16 -12.67
N ILE A 23 1.44 5.35 -12.57
CA ILE A 23 1.52 4.03 -11.93
C ILE A 23 2.11 3.05 -12.94
N LYS A 24 3.34 2.60 -12.70
CA LYS A 24 4.09 1.75 -13.62
C LYS A 24 4.36 0.36 -13.08
N PHE A 25 4.24 0.17 -11.76
CA PHE A 25 4.63 -1.08 -11.10
C PHE A 25 3.58 -1.51 -10.09
N ILE A 26 3.47 -2.83 -9.92
CA ILE A 26 2.80 -3.43 -8.77
C ILE A 26 3.90 -4.14 -7.98
N ILE A 27 4.04 -3.79 -6.71
CA ILE A 27 5.09 -4.35 -5.86
C ILE A 27 4.42 -5.19 -4.77
N PHE A 28 4.76 -6.47 -4.74
CA PHE A 28 4.29 -7.38 -3.70
C PHE A 28 5.28 -7.38 -2.55
N HIS A 29 4.77 -7.14 -1.34
CA HIS A 29 5.55 -7.16 -0.13
C HIS A 29 5.09 -8.28 0.77
N TYR A 30 6.03 -8.87 1.49
CA TYR A 30 5.73 -9.79 2.57
C TYR A 30 5.71 -9.02 3.88
N THR A 31 4.65 -9.20 4.68
CA THR A 31 4.50 -8.41 5.91
C THR A 31 5.51 -8.79 6.99
N GLY A 32 5.92 -10.05 7.03
CA GLY A 32 6.78 -10.57 8.09
C GLY A 32 6.13 -10.59 9.46
N MET A 33 4.83 -10.34 9.55
CA MET A 33 4.12 -10.22 10.82
C MET A 33 3.36 -11.52 11.16
N LYS A 34 3.22 -11.78 12.45
CA LYS A 34 2.61 -13.03 12.95
C LYS A 34 1.11 -13.12 12.66
N SER A 35 0.41 -11.99 12.60
CA SER A 35 -1.04 -11.98 12.39
C SER A 35 -1.44 -10.90 11.40
N GLU A 36 -2.58 -11.13 10.75
CA GLU A 36 -3.16 -10.17 9.82
C GLU A 36 -3.65 -8.91 10.52
N SER A 37 -4.19 -9.04 11.73
CA SER A 37 -4.62 -7.88 12.51
C SER A 37 -3.44 -7.00 12.93
N ALA A 38 -2.29 -7.60 13.25
CA ALA A 38 -1.07 -6.85 13.55
C ALA A 38 -0.57 -6.11 12.30
N ALA A 39 -0.65 -6.74 11.14
CA ALA A 39 -0.27 -6.10 9.87
C ALA A 39 -1.17 -4.91 9.55
N ILE A 40 -2.48 -5.06 9.69
CA ILE A 40 -3.43 -3.96 9.48
C ILE A 40 -3.14 -2.81 10.43
N LYS A 41 -2.93 -3.11 11.72
CA LYS A 41 -2.61 -2.10 12.73
C LYS A 41 -1.37 -1.30 12.32
N ARG A 42 -0.29 -1.98 11.93
CA ARG A 42 0.94 -1.31 11.52
C ARG A 42 0.73 -0.43 10.29
N LEU A 43 0.01 -0.91 9.30
CA LEU A 43 -0.21 -0.20 8.05
C LEU A 43 -1.19 0.98 8.18
N THR A 44 -1.96 1.03 9.26
CA THR A 44 -2.97 2.08 9.49
C THR A 44 -2.65 2.98 10.68
N GLU A 45 -1.56 2.72 11.40
CA GLU A 45 -1.17 3.51 12.57
C GLU A 45 -0.23 4.63 12.13
N ILE A 46 -0.58 5.88 12.50
CA ILE A 46 0.17 7.06 12.06
C ILE A 46 1.64 7.02 12.50
N LYS A 47 1.91 6.46 13.68
CA LYS A 47 3.26 6.39 14.23
C LYS A 47 4.19 5.47 13.46
N SER A 48 3.66 4.49 12.75
CA SER A 48 4.49 3.53 12.01
C SER A 48 5.07 4.12 10.73
N GLU A 49 4.48 5.17 10.19
CA GLU A 49 4.91 5.86 8.98
C GLU A 49 5.06 4.94 7.76
N VAL A 50 4.27 3.87 7.73
CA VAL A 50 4.24 2.93 6.61
C VAL A 50 2.80 2.65 6.22
N SER A 51 2.59 2.32 4.96
CA SER A 51 1.30 1.90 4.46
C SER A 51 1.46 1.12 3.16
N SER A 52 0.37 0.55 2.68
CA SER A 52 0.27 -0.02 1.34
C SER A 52 -1.12 0.31 0.79
N HIS A 53 -1.30 0.15 -0.52
CA HIS A 53 -2.62 0.35 -1.10
C HIS A 53 -3.56 -0.79 -0.71
N TYR A 54 -3.05 -2.01 -0.66
CA TYR A 54 -3.85 -3.20 -0.38
C TYR A 54 -3.13 -4.14 0.58
N LEU A 55 -3.90 -4.80 1.41
CA LEU A 55 -3.47 -5.98 2.16
C LEU A 55 -4.38 -7.14 1.76
N ILE A 56 -3.78 -8.23 1.30
CA ILE A 56 -4.52 -9.44 0.92
C ILE A 56 -4.36 -10.45 2.05
N LYS A 57 -5.48 -10.83 2.65
CA LYS A 57 -5.49 -11.85 3.70
C LYS A 57 -5.38 -13.26 3.14
N LYS A 58 -5.05 -14.21 3.99
CA LYS A 58 -4.93 -15.62 3.61
C LYS A 58 -6.20 -16.20 3.02
N ASN A 59 -7.37 -15.71 3.44
CA ASN A 59 -8.66 -16.15 2.93
C ASN A 59 -9.05 -15.48 1.59
N GLY A 60 -8.18 -14.63 1.04
CA GLY A 60 -8.43 -13.90 -0.19
C GLY A 60 -9.14 -12.56 -0.01
N GLU A 61 -9.54 -12.19 1.21
CA GLU A 61 -10.14 -10.89 1.47
C GLU A 61 -9.13 -9.77 1.18
N ILE A 62 -9.55 -8.77 0.41
CA ILE A 62 -8.73 -7.63 0.06
C ILE A 62 -9.12 -6.45 0.94
N ASN A 63 -8.15 -5.92 1.68
CA ASN A 63 -8.33 -4.70 2.46
C ASN A 63 -7.73 -3.54 1.70
N SER A 64 -8.54 -2.54 1.38
CA SER A 64 -8.10 -1.30 0.75
C SER A 64 -7.68 -0.31 1.85
N LEU A 65 -6.42 0.09 1.84
CA LEU A 65 -5.84 0.92 2.89
C LEU A 65 -5.56 2.34 2.41
N VAL A 66 -5.11 2.49 1.17
CA VAL A 66 -4.86 3.79 0.53
C VAL A 66 -5.46 3.74 -0.87
N PRO A 67 -6.25 4.75 -1.28
CA PRO A 67 -6.75 4.80 -2.65
C PRO A 67 -5.61 4.85 -3.69
N ASP A 68 -5.82 4.23 -4.85
CA ASP A 68 -4.78 4.04 -5.87
C ASP A 68 -4.12 5.33 -6.35
N LEU A 69 -4.86 6.42 -6.41
CA LEU A 69 -4.33 7.71 -6.87
C LEU A 69 -3.57 8.50 -5.81
N TYR A 70 -3.53 7.99 -4.58
CA TYR A 70 -2.66 8.52 -3.54
C TYR A 70 -1.39 7.67 -3.43
N ILE A 71 -0.35 8.26 -2.89
CA ILE A 71 0.96 7.61 -2.76
C ILE A 71 1.04 6.95 -1.40
N ALA A 72 1.03 5.63 -1.36
CA ALA A 72 1.24 4.87 -0.13
C ALA A 72 2.74 4.79 0.19
N TRP A 73 3.07 4.63 1.47
CA TRP A 73 4.44 4.58 1.95
C TRP A 73 4.87 3.12 2.18
N HIS A 74 5.11 2.38 1.08
CA HIS A 74 5.38 0.95 1.17
C HIS A 74 6.82 0.55 0.81
N ALA A 75 7.53 1.37 0.03
CA ALA A 75 8.86 1.01 -0.46
C ALA A 75 10.00 1.86 0.13
N GLY A 76 9.66 2.84 0.99
CA GLY A 76 10.65 3.74 1.55
C GLY A 76 11.37 4.57 0.47
N ILE A 77 12.59 4.98 0.78
CA ILE A 77 13.45 5.65 -0.20
C ILE A 77 14.15 4.55 -0.98
N SER A 78 13.71 4.32 -2.21
CA SER A 78 14.21 3.22 -3.03
C SER A 78 14.27 3.64 -4.49
N PHE A 79 14.97 2.80 -5.28
CA PHE A 79 14.98 3.06 -6.70
C PHE A 79 15.11 1.76 -7.50
N TRP A 80 14.52 1.73 -8.68
CA TRP A 80 14.47 0.57 -9.55
C TRP A 80 14.52 1.02 -10.99
N LYS A 81 15.43 0.43 -11.78
CA LYS A 81 15.59 0.77 -13.22
C LYS A 81 15.72 2.28 -13.46
N GLY A 82 16.47 2.99 -12.60
CA GLY A 82 16.66 4.43 -12.71
C GLY A 82 15.51 5.27 -12.18
N ILE A 83 14.44 4.67 -11.66
CA ILE A 83 13.30 5.38 -11.11
C ILE A 83 13.47 5.46 -9.60
N LYS A 84 13.62 6.69 -9.07
CA LYS A 84 13.62 6.96 -7.65
C LYS A 84 12.20 7.10 -7.13
N PHE A 85 12.01 6.95 -5.82
CA PHE A 85 10.71 7.12 -5.16
C PHE A 85 9.65 6.16 -5.73
N LEU A 86 9.93 4.86 -5.63
CA LEU A 86 9.01 3.83 -6.13
C LEU A 86 7.58 3.97 -5.61
N ASN A 87 7.39 4.53 -4.39
CA ASN A 87 6.06 4.78 -3.86
C ASN A 87 5.18 5.59 -4.84
N LYS A 88 5.77 6.61 -5.47
CA LYS A 88 5.04 7.48 -6.40
C LYS A 88 4.60 6.74 -7.67
N TYR A 89 5.34 5.73 -8.10
CA TYR A 89 5.14 5.07 -9.39
C TYR A 89 4.61 3.65 -9.28
N SER A 90 4.15 3.24 -8.11
CA SER A 90 3.74 1.85 -7.89
C SER A 90 2.49 1.72 -7.03
N ILE A 91 1.88 0.53 -7.12
CA ILE A 91 0.87 0.03 -6.19
C ILE A 91 1.58 -0.94 -5.24
N GLY A 92 1.40 -0.74 -3.99
CA GLY A 92 1.96 -1.62 -2.96
C GLY A 92 0.91 -2.36 -2.18
#